data_e76ed47ec677cae4def6e1256499946a
#
_entry.id   e76ed47ec677cae4def6e1256499946a
#
_cell.length_a   1.000
_cell.length_b   1.000
_cell.length_c   1.000
_cell.angle_alpha   90.00
_cell.angle_beta   90.00
_cell.angle_gamma   90.00
#
_symmetry.space_group_name_H-M   'P 1'
#
loop_
_entity.id
_entity.type
_entity.pdbx_description
1 polymer ?
#
loop_
_entity_poly.entity_id
_entity_poly.type
_entity_poly.pdbx_seq_one_letter_code
_entity_poly.pdbx_strand_id
1 'polypeptide(L)'
;FKDVAHEFVHMVTVPEQVRHVVDRAMRIARDRRTVTCIIFPNDVQDLPYQAPPREHGTIHSGIGYTGIRIVPREDDLVRAAAILNAGQKVAMLVGAGALEATDEIIEVAERLGAGVAKALLGKAAVPDDLPFVTGAIGLLGTKPSWDLMNDCDTLLMVGSGFPYSEFLPKEGQARGVQIDIEPRMLNLRYPMEVALLGDAKETLQGLLPHLVAKPDRAWRATIEHGVERWWRVLEGRALNTAHPINPQRVFWELSPRLPERCILTCDSGSAANWYARDLKMRRGMMASLSGGLATMGPAVPYAIAAKYAHPDRPVIALVGDGAMQMNGINGLVTIAKVWREWADPRLAVMVLNNGDLNQVTWEQRALEGDPKFIDAQAVPDFPYAEYARLLGLGGIRVDDPEQVGAAWDAALHADRPTLLEMVTDPDVPPLPPHISAKQAKAYLSALLHGDPDSLGIVVASFKESWDSLFPPGSIPG
;
A
#
# COMPACT_ATOMS: atom_id res chain seq x y z
N PHE A 1 -0.33 -11.79 -24.60
CA PHE A 1 -1.24 -10.96 -23.74
C PHE A 1 -2.42 -11.74 -23.17
N LYS A 2 -2.63 -12.99 -23.60
CA LYS A 2 -3.82 -13.78 -23.23
C LYS A 2 -3.92 -14.04 -21.72
N ASP A 3 -2.80 -14.24 -21.03
CA ASP A 3 -2.79 -14.48 -19.58
C ASP A 3 -3.03 -13.22 -18.77
N VAL A 4 -2.67 -12.04 -19.30
CA VAL A 4 -2.87 -10.75 -18.64
C VAL A 4 -4.23 -10.15 -18.96
N ALA A 5 -4.68 -10.25 -20.21
CA ALA A 5 -5.93 -9.71 -20.72
C ALA A 5 -6.96 -10.82 -21.02
N HIS A 6 -7.07 -11.81 -20.14
CA HIS A 6 -7.83 -13.05 -20.36
C HIS A 6 -9.32 -12.82 -20.67
N GLU A 7 -9.93 -11.74 -20.21
CA GLU A 7 -11.34 -11.44 -20.46
C GLU A 7 -11.60 -10.86 -21.85
N PHE A 8 -10.63 -10.15 -22.43
CA PHE A 8 -10.79 -9.53 -23.73
C PHE A 8 -9.45 -9.33 -24.43
N VAL A 9 -9.17 -10.21 -25.38
CA VAL A 9 -8.09 -10.04 -26.38
C VAL A 9 -8.74 -10.10 -27.75
N HIS A 10 -8.66 -9.01 -28.51
CA HIS A 10 -9.29 -8.92 -29.83
C HIS A 10 -8.35 -8.35 -30.88
N MET A 11 -8.27 -8.98 -32.04
CA MET A 11 -7.55 -8.47 -33.19
C MET A 11 -8.54 -7.76 -34.13
N VAL A 12 -8.24 -6.53 -34.48
CA VAL A 12 -8.99 -5.77 -35.51
C VAL A 12 -8.50 -6.25 -36.87
N THR A 13 -9.39 -6.79 -37.67
CA THR A 13 -9.05 -7.35 -39.00
C THR A 13 -9.57 -6.48 -40.15
N VAL A 14 -10.54 -5.63 -39.89
CA VAL A 14 -11.10 -4.67 -40.89
C VAL A 14 -11.44 -3.34 -40.20
N PRO A 15 -11.38 -2.19 -40.90
CA PRO A 15 -11.56 -0.85 -40.31
C PRO A 15 -12.90 -0.65 -39.60
N GLU A 16 -13.96 -1.30 -40.06
CA GLU A 16 -15.32 -1.20 -39.49
C GLU A 16 -15.39 -1.69 -38.04
N GLN A 17 -14.46 -2.57 -37.62
CA GLN A 17 -14.44 -3.11 -36.27
C GLN A 17 -13.88 -2.14 -35.23
N VAL A 18 -13.08 -1.15 -35.61
CA VAL A 18 -12.29 -0.31 -34.69
C VAL A 18 -13.15 0.26 -33.57
N ARG A 19 -14.23 0.95 -33.89
CA ARG A 19 -15.04 1.64 -32.87
C ARG A 19 -15.63 0.67 -31.85
N HIS A 20 -16.31 -0.38 -32.30
CA HIS A 20 -16.98 -1.29 -31.36
C HIS A 20 -15.99 -2.12 -30.54
N VAL A 21 -14.82 -2.47 -31.08
CA VAL A 21 -13.77 -3.19 -30.36
C VAL A 21 -13.17 -2.29 -29.28
N VAL A 22 -12.85 -1.03 -29.60
CA VAL A 22 -12.33 -0.06 -28.63
C VAL A 22 -13.36 0.22 -27.52
N ASP A 23 -14.60 0.52 -27.88
CA ASP A 23 -15.66 0.77 -26.90
C ASP A 23 -15.87 -0.41 -25.94
N ARG A 24 -15.88 -1.63 -26.48
CA ARG A 24 -16.04 -2.85 -25.65
C ARG A 24 -14.85 -3.06 -24.74
N ALA A 25 -13.62 -2.90 -25.26
CA ALA A 25 -12.40 -3.02 -24.47
C ALA A 25 -12.41 -2.03 -23.30
N MET A 26 -12.73 -0.77 -23.56
CA MET A 26 -12.78 0.28 -22.54
C MET A 26 -13.87 0.01 -21.49
N ARG A 27 -15.07 -0.41 -21.88
CA ARG A 27 -16.14 -0.76 -20.94
C ARG A 27 -15.75 -1.95 -20.06
N ILE A 28 -15.21 -3.02 -20.65
CA ILE A 28 -14.77 -4.20 -19.91
C ILE A 28 -13.65 -3.83 -18.94
N ALA A 29 -12.63 -3.10 -19.41
CA ALA A 29 -11.52 -2.67 -18.56
C ALA A 29 -11.99 -1.88 -17.35
N ARG A 30 -12.91 -0.94 -17.57
CA ARG A 30 -13.46 -0.10 -16.49
C ARG A 30 -14.30 -0.89 -15.50
N ASP A 31 -15.28 -1.66 -16.00
CA ASP A 31 -16.29 -2.28 -15.12
C ASP A 31 -15.79 -3.54 -14.43
N ARG A 32 -14.95 -4.31 -15.12
CA ARG A 32 -14.32 -5.48 -14.56
C ARG A 32 -13.02 -5.17 -13.81
N ARG A 33 -12.56 -3.91 -13.90
CA ARG A 33 -11.26 -3.48 -13.34
C ARG A 33 -10.13 -4.42 -13.75
N THR A 34 -10.11 -4.77 -15.03
CA THR A 34 -9.22 -5.76 -15.64
C THR A 34 -8.45 -5.18 -16.82
N VAL A 35 -7.42 -5.88 -17.25
CA VAL A 35 -6.68 -5.54 -18.47
C VAL A 35 -7.42 -6.07 -19.67
N THR A 36 -7.52 -5.25 -20.72
CA THR A 36 -7.99 -5.65 -22.04
C THR A 36 -6.90 -5.40 -23.07
N CYS A 37 -6.85 -6.19 -24.14
CA CYS A 37 -5.86 -6.05 -25.20
C CYS A 37 -6.55 -5.95 -26.57
N ILE A 38 -6.15 -4.94 -27.34
CA ILE A 38 -6.56 -4.79 -28.73
C ILE A 38 -5.31 -4.88 -29.59
N ILE A 39 -5.36 -5.71 -30.62
CA ILE A 39 -4.28 -5.91 -31.58
C ILE A 39 -4.67 -5.22 -32.89
N PHE A 40 -3.87 -4.26 -33.31
CA PHE A 40 -4.01 -3.59 -34.61
C PHE A 40 -2.89 -4.04 -35.53
N PRO A 41 -3.14 -4.92 -36.51
CA PRO A 41 -2.15 -5.28 -37.52
C PRO A 41 -1.70 -4.05 -38.32
N ASN A 42 -0.44 -4.06 -38.74
CA ASN A 42 0.17 -2.91 -39.41
C ASN A 42 -0.55 -2.52 -40.69
N ASP A 43 -0.97 -3.50 -41.48
CA ASP A 43 -1.71 -3.32 -42.72
C ASP A 43 -3.13 -2.73 -42.55
N VAL A 44 -3.73 -2.95 -41.37
CA VAL A 44 -5.03 -2.38 -41.00
C VAL A 44 -4.91 -0.92 -40.54
N GLN A 45 -3.77 -0.54 -39.94
CA GLN A 45 -3.57 0.81 -39.39
C GLN A 45 -3.62 1.92 -40.48
N ASP A 46 -3.18 1.61 -41.70
CA ASP A 46 -3.14 2.54 -42.81
C ASP A 46 -4.47 2.63 -43.60
N LEU A 47 -5.45 1.78 -43.26
CA LEU A 47 -6.73 1.78 -43.96
C LEU A 47 -7.64 2.91 -43.49
N PRO A 48 -8.37 3.58 -44.41
CA PRO A 48 -9.36 4.58 -44.02
C PRO A 48 -10.51 3.94 -43.27
N TYR A 49 -10.99 4.63 -42.20
CA TYR A 49 -12.17 4.18 -41.51
C TYR A 49 -13.39 4.09 -42.44
N GLN A 50 -14.12 2.99 -42.37
CA GLN A 50 -15.39 2.79 -43.04
C GLN A 50 -16.51 2.63 -42.03
N ALA A 51 -17.63 3.33 -42.26
CA ALA A 51 -18.82 3.13 -41.43
C ALA A 51 -19.42 1.74 -41.69
N PRO A 52 -19.86 1.03 -40.65
CA PRO A 52 -20.49 -0.28 -40.84
C PRO A 52 -21.77 -0.15 -41.69
N PRO A 53 -22.04 -1.12 -42.58
CA PRO A 53 -23.23 -1.10 -43.41
C PRO A 53 -24.50 -1.25 -42.58
N ARG A 54 -25.65 -0.90 -43.15
CA ARG A 54 -26.98 -1.09 -42.52
C ARG A 54 -27.59 -2.41 -42.99
N GLU A 55 -27.09 -3.51 -42.50
CA GLU A 55 -27.53 -4.86 -42.87
C GLU A 55 -27.54 -5.83 -41.68
N HIS A 56 -28.03 -7.03 -41.88
CA HIS A 56 -28.10 -8.05 -40.87
C HIS A 56 -26.69 -8.37 -40.33
N GLY A 57 -26.55 -8.45 -39.00
CA GLY A 57 -25.29 -8.76 -38.34
C GLY A 57 -24.34 -7.59 -38.12
N THR A 58 -24.69 -6.38 -38.58
CA THR A 58 -23.88 -5.18 -38.34
C THR A 58 -23.77 -4.87 -36.86
N ILE A 59 -22.54 -4.61 -36.39
CA ILE A 59 -22.26 -4.22 -35.02
C ILE A 59 -21.99 -2.72 -34.99
N HIS A 60 -22.76 -2.03 -34.16
CA HIS A 60 -22.60 -0.61 -33.89
C HIS A 60 -21.93 -0.36 -32.54
N SER A 61 -21.44 0.85 -32.33
CA SER A 61 -20.91 1.33 -31.06
C SER A 61 -21.59 2.63 -30.65
N GLY A 62 -21.62 2.87 -29.34
CA GLY A 62 -22.16 4.09 -28.77
C GLY A 62 -21.39 4.48 -27.51
N ILE A 63 -21.26 5.80 -27.30
CA ILE A 63 -20.49 6.37 -26.17
C ILE A 63 -21.32 6.51 -24.88
N GLY A 64 -22.64 6.29 -24.93
CA GLY A 64 -23.56 6.43 -23.81
C GLY A 64 -23.49 5.23 -22.86
N TYR A 65 -22.48 5.21 -21.96
CA TYR A 65 -22.31 4.17 -20.98
C TYR A 65 -22.11 4.76 -19.58
N THR A 66 -22.92 4.33 -18.60
CA THR A 66 -22.96 4.90 -17.25
C THR A 66 -22.26 4.06 -16.19
N GLY A 67 -21.81 2.86 -16.51
CA GLY A 67 -21.18 1.93 -15.56
C GLY A 67 -22.16 1.04 -14.81
N ILE A 68 -21.63 0.01 -14.15
CA ILE A 68 -22.39 -0.95 -13.37
C ILE A 68 -22.36 -0.52 -11.90
N ARG A 69 -23.50 -0.66 -11.20
CA ARG A 69 -23.62 -0.65 -9.74
C ARG A 69 -24.09 -2.02 -9.27
N ILE A 70 -23.33 -2.62 -8.39
CA ILE A 70 -23.68 -3.92 -7.79
C ILE A 70 -24.06 -3.67 -6.33
N VAL A 71 -25.31 -3.98 -5.97
CA VAL A 71 -25.84 -3.83 -4.61
C VAL A 71 -26.39 -5.18 -4.16
N PRO A 72 -26.04 -5.67 -2.97
CA PRO A 72 -26.60 -6.91 -2.42
C PRO A 72 -28.11 -6.82 -2.19
N ARG A 73 -28.74 -7.98 -2.00
CA ARG A 73 -30.15 -8.04 -1.64
C ARG A 73 -30.37 -7.52 -0.22
N GLU A 74 -31.52 -6.93 0.02
CA GLU A 74 -31.91 -6.40 1.33
C GLU A 74 -31.84 -7.46 2.44
N ASP A 75 -32.35 -8.68 2.19
CA ASP A 75 -32.30 -9.78 3.17
C ASP A 75 -30.88 -10.16 3.56
N ASP A 76 -29.92 -10.06 2.63
CA ASP A 76 -28.50 -10.33 2.90
C ASP A 76 -27.86 -9.21 3.72
N LEU A 77 -28.24 -7.96 3.49
CA LEU A 77 -27.83 -6.81 4.31
C LEU A 77 -28.35 -6.95 5.74
N VAL A 78 -29.61 -7.32 5.92
CA VAL A 78 -30.18 -7.57 7.26
C VAL A 78 -29.46 -8.69 7.98
N ARG A 79 -29.14 -9.79 7.30
CA ARG A 79 -28.36 -10.90 7.89
C ARG A 79 -26.95 -10.46 8.31
N ALA A 80 -26.26 -9.70 7.44
CA ALA A 80 -24.95 -9.15 7.75
C ALA A 80 -24.99 -8.22 8.95
N ALA A 81 -25.98 -7.32 8.99
CA ALA A 81 -26.19 -6.40 10.12
C ALA A 81 -26.45 -7.15 11.43
N ALA A 82 -27.22 -8.25 11.40
CA ALA A 82 -27.46 -9.05 12.59
C ALA A 82 -26.17 -9.62 13.19
N ILE A 83 -25.21 -10.07 12.35
CA ILE A 83 -23.89 -10.54 12.79
C ILE A 83 -23.11 -9.38 13.44
N LEU A 84 -23.02 -8.25 12.73
CA LEU A 84 -22.25 -7.08 13.18
C LEU A 84 -22.82 -6.47 14.47
N ASN A 85 -24.12 -6.41 14.60
CA ASN A 85 -24.81 -5.91 15.80
C ASN A 85 -24.59 -6.82 17.01
N ALA A 86 -24.51 -8.13 16.81
CA ALA A 86 -24.27 -9.11 17.88
C ALA A 86 -22.82 -9.10 18.39
N GLY A 87 -21.84 -8.75 17.55
CA GLY A 87 -20.42 -8.72 17.91
C GLY A 87 -20.11 -7.75 19.06
N GLN A 88 -19.20 -8.11 19.96
CA GLN A 88 -18.76 -7.25 21.04
C GLN A 88 -17.42 -6.59 20.71
N LYS A 89 -16.54 -7.31 20.00
CA LYS A 89 -15.21 -6.89 19.60
C LYS A 89 -15.11 -6.87 18.07
N VAL A 90 -15.70 -5.86 17.45
CA VAL A 90 -15.75 -5.77 15.98
C VAL A 90 -14.43 -5.24 15.45
N ALA A 91 -13.84 -5.96 14.48
CA ALA A 91 -12.71 -5.53 13.67
C ALA A 91 -13.16 -5.28 12.23
N MET A 92 -12.60 -4.27 11.60
CA MET A 92 -12.75 -4.02 10.17
C MET A 92 -11.39 -4.16 9.48
N LEU A 93 -11.36 -4.85 8.33
CA LEU A 93 -10.21 -4.90 7.43
C LEU A 93 -10.61 -4.30 6.10
N VAL A 94 -9.98 -3.18 5.73
CA VAL A 94 -10.30 -2.45 4.50
C VAL A 94 -9.16 -2.54 3.48
N GLY A 95 -9.50 -2.75 2.22
CA GLY A 95 -8.54 -2.86 1.12
C GLY A 95 -8.74 -1.82 0.03
N ALA A 96 -8.16 -2.07 -1.14
CA ALA A 96 -8.23 -1.17 -2.30
C ALA A 96 -9.68 -0.94 -2.80
N GLY A 97 -10.56 -1.94 -2.67
CA GLY A 97 -11.96 -1.80 -3.04
C GLY A 97 -12.75 -0.82 -2.17
N ALA A 98 -12.17 -0.39 -1.04
CA ALA A 98 -12.78 0.55 -0.10
C ALA A 98 -12.31 2.01 -0.26
N LEU A 99 -11.45 2.32 -1.23
CA LEU A 99 -10.85 3.66 -1.41
C LEU A 99 -11.87 4.79 -1.61
N GLU A 100 -13.03 4.48 -2.17
CA GLU A 100 -14.10 5.47 -2.41
C GLU A 100 -15.20 5.45 -1.33
N ALA A 101 -15.04 4.63 -0.28
CA ALA A 101 -16.02 4.43 0.79
C ALA A 101 -15.56 4.97 2.16
N THR A 102 -14.69 5.96 2.17
CA THR A 102 -14.08 6.51 3.40
C THR A 102 -15.11 6.92 4.45
N ASP A 103 -16.14 7.67 4.05
CA ASP A 103 -17.15 8.21 4.97
C ASP A 103 -18.03 7.09 5.55
N GLU A 104 -18.42 6.15 4.70
CA GLU A 104 -19.22 4.99 5.09
C GLU A 104 -18.46 4.07 6.05
N ILE A 105 -17.17 3.84 5.82
CA ILE A 105 -16.32 3.05 6.73
C ILE A 105 -16.21 3.72 8.08
N ILE A 106 -15.98 5.03 8.12
CA ILE A 106 -15.89 5.80 9.37
C ILE A 106 -17.21 5.70 10.14
N GLU A 107 -18.34 5.89 9.46
CA GLU A 107 -19.66 5.82 10.10
C GLU A 107 -19.98 4.42 10.64
N VAL A 108 -19.67 3.37 9.88
CA VAL A 108 -19.82 1.97 10.35
C VAL A 108 -18.92 1.70 11.55
N ALA A 109 -17.64 2.11 11.49
CA ALA A 109 -16.70 1.92 12.58
C ALA A 109 -17.15 2.66 13.85
N GLU A 110 -17.71 3.86 13.71
CA GLU A 110 -18.26 4.63 14.84
C GLU A 110 -19.49 3.96 15.45
N ARG A 111 -20.45 3.51 14.63
CA ARG A 111 -21.63 2.83 15.13
C ARG A 111 -21.30 1.53 15.86
N LEU A 112 -20.39 0.74 15.31
CA LEU A 112 -20.01 -0.56 15.87
C LEU A 112 -18.93 -0.49 16.97
N GLY A 113 -18.34 0.69 17.24
CA GLY A 113 -17.18 0.79 18.12
C GLY A 113 -15.98 -0.03 17.60
N ALA A 114 -15.86 -0.19 16.28
CA ALA A 114 -14.89 -1.06 15.65
C ALA A 114 -13.53 -0.39 15.46
N GLY A 115 -12.44 -1.17 15.49
CA GLY A 115 -11.13 -0.78 14.98
C GLY A 115 -11.04 -1.05 13.48
N VAL A 116 -10.20 -0.26 12.79
CA VAL A 116 -10.01 -0.38 11.34
C VAL A 116 -8.55 -0.65 11.03
N ALA A 117 -8.25 -1.86 10.53
CA ALA A 117 -6.98 -2.22 9.94
C ALA A 117 -7.03 -2.06 8.42
N LYS A 118 -5.89 -1.77 7.80
CA LYS A 118 -5.77 -1.51 6.36
C LYS A 118 -4.87 -2.54 5.69
N ALA A 119 -5.34 -3.19 4.64
CA ALA A 119 -4.47 -3.88 3.70
C ALA A 119 -3.57 -2.86 2.99
N LEU A 120 -2.38 -3.26 2.54
CA LEU A 120 -1.36 -2.34 2.02
C LEU A 120 -1.86 -1.44 0.88
N LEU A 121 -2.61 -1.99 -0.09
CA LEU A 121 -3.24 -1.21 -1.17
C LEU A 121 -4.44 -0.36 -0.69
N GLY A 122 -4.96 -0.63 0.48
CA GLY A 122 -6.02 0.16 1.13
C GLY A 122 -5.48 1.26 2.06
N LYS A 123 -4.18 1.57 2.02
CA LYS A 123 -3.56 2.55 2.92
C LYS A 123 -4.28 3.92 2.93
N ALA A 124 -4.77 4.37 1.78
CA ALA A 124 -5.48 5.64 1.64
C ALA A 124 -7.01 5.53 1.84
N ALA A 125 -7.55 4.35 2.15
CA ALA A 125 -8.99 4.17 2.29
C ALA A 125 -9.59 4.92 3.48
N VAL A 126 -8.83 5.02 4.58
CA VAL A 126 -9.24 5.73 5.80
C VAL A 126 -8.04 6.52 6.35
N PRO A 127 -8.23 7.77 6.83
CA PRO A 127 -7.17 8.57 7.44
C PRO A 127 -6.55 7.89 8.67
N ASP A 128 -5.22 8.02 8.84
CA ASP A 128 -4.46 7.47 9.98
C ASP A 128 -4.50 8.38 11.23
N ASP A 129 -5.06 9.57 11.13
CA ASP A 129 -5.26 10.51 12.25
C ASP A 129 -6.51 10.20 13.08
N LEU A 130 -7.33 9.26 12.66
CA LEU A 130 -8.46 8.76 13.44
C LEU A 130 -7.97 7.77 14.51
N PRO A 131 -8.38 7.93 15.79
CA PRO A 131 -7.80 7.19 16.91
C PRO A 131 -8.06 5.67 16.86
N PHE A 132 -9.04 5.24 16.10
CA PHE A 132 -9.41 3.83 15.94
C PHE A 132 -8.85 3.17 14.68
N VAL A 133 -8.11 3.89 13.87
CA VAL A 133 -7.41 3.33 12.71
C VAL A 133 -6.07 2.76 13.17
N THR A 134 -5.99 1.44 13.15
CA THR A 134 -4.85 0.71 13.73
C THR A 134 -3.63 0.67 12.81
N GLY A 135 -3.78 1.06 11.53
CA GLY A 135 -2.72 1.07 10.54
C GLY A 135 -2.73 -0.16 9.62
N ALA A 136 -1.61 -0.45 8.99
CA ALA A 136 -1.49 -1.59 8.09
C ALA A 136 -1.52 -2.92 8.85
N ILE A 137 -2.04 -3.98 8.19
CA ILE A 137 -2.00 -5.38 8.67
C ILE A 137 -0.98 -6.17 7.84
N GLY A 138 -0.47 -7.25 8.40
CA GLY A 138 0.45 -8.16 7.72
C GLY A 138 1.90 -7.98 8.15
N LEU A 139 2.83 -8.52 7.39
CA LEU A 139 4.28 -8.46 7.65
C LEU A 139 4.79 -7.02 7.78
N LEU A 140 4.25 -6.11 6.95
CA LEU A 140 4.55 -4.68 6.98
C LEU A 140 3.62 -3.90 7.93
N GLY A 141 2.86 -4.59 8.75
CA GLY A 141 1.80 -4.03 9.56
C GLY A 141 2.25 -3.44 10.89
N THR A 142 1.26 -3.10 11.71
CA THR A 142 1.40 -2.51 13.03
C THR A 142 0.97 -3.48 14.11
N LYS A 143 1.49 -3.32 15.33
CA LYS A 143 1.05 -4.13 16.46
C LYS A 143 -0.43 -3.94 16.79
N PRO A 144 -1.01 -2.72 16.80
CA PRO A 144 -2.46 -2.56 17.01
C PRO A 144 -3.33 -3.32 16.00
N SER A 145 -2.91 -3.43 14.72
CA SER A 145 -3.65 -4.22 13.74
C SER A 145 -3.55 -5.72 14.01
N TRP A 146 -2.38 -6.19 14.45
CA TRP A 146 -2.19 -7.57 14.89
C TRP A 146 -3.08 -7.89 16.09
N ASP A 147 -3.06 -7.06 17.14
CA ASP A 147 -3.86 -7.24 18.34
C ASP A 147 -5.37 -7.19 18.00
N LEU A 148 -5.78 -6.26 17.15
CA LEU A 148 -7.16 -6.15 16.67
C LEU A 148 -7.68 -7.47 16.08
N MET A 149 -6.89 -8.13 15.22
CA MET A 149 -7.28 -9.39 14.57
C MET A 149 -7.24 -10.57 15.52
N ASN A 150 -6.29 -10.61 16.47
CA ASN A 150 -6.21 -11.70 17.45
C ASN A 150 -7.32 -11.66 18.49
N ASP A 151 -7.84 -10.48 18.82
CA ASP A 151 -8.77 -10.32 19.94
C ASP A 151 -10.24 -10.11 19.49
N CYS A 152 -10.51 -9.90 18.20
CA CYS A 152 -11.86 -9.68 17.73
C CYS A 152 -12.73 -10.94 17.76
N ASP A 153 -14.04 -10.76 17.95
CA ASP A 153 -15.07 -11.79 17.84
C ASP A 153 -15.92 -11.66 16.56
N THR A 154 -15.75 -10.56 15.84
CA THR A 154 -16.49 -10.28 14.62
C THR A 154 -15.60 -9.51 13.65
N LEU A 155 -15.50 -10.00 12.41
CA LEU A 155 -14.71 -9.42 11.34
C LEU A 155 -15.61 -8.91 10.21
N LEU A 156 -15.47 -7.63 9.85
CA LEU A 156 -15.99 -7.05 8.62
C LEU A 156 -14.84 -6.79 7.65
N MET A 157 -14.80 -7.52 6.54
CA MET A 157 -13.78 -7.36 5.50
C MET A 157 -14.37 -6.62 4.30
N VAL A 158 -13.76 -5.49 3.87
CA VAL A 158 -14.31 -4.62 2.84
C VAL A 158 -13.31 -4.39 1.72
N GLY A 159 -13.63 -4.89 0.52
CA GLY A 159 -12.84 -4.66 -0.69
C GLY A 159 -11.39 -5.11 -0.57
N SER A 160 -11.15 -6.26 0.04
CA SER A 160 -9.83 -6.80 0.30
C SER A 160 -9.75 -8.30 0.06
N GLY A 161 -8.79 -8.71 -0.76
CA GLY A 161 -8.36 -10.10 -0.91
C GLY A 161 -7.08 -10.40 -0.13
N PHE A 162 -6.86 -9.77 1.04
CA PHE A 162 -5.64 -9.88 1.87
C PHE A 162 -5.17 -11.34 2.01
N PRO A 163 -3.96 -11.69 1.54
CA PRO A 163 -3.59 -13.09 1.29
C PRO A 163 -2.97 -13.82 2.49
N TYR A 164 -2.61 -13.11 3.56
CA TYR A 164 -1.82 -13.68 4.66
C TYR A 164 -2.72 -14.06 5.82
N SER A 165 -3.25 -15.30 5.78
CA SER A 165 -4.23 -15.79 6.76
C SER A 165 -3.68 -15.87 8.19
N GLU A 166 -2.36 -15.96 8.37
CA GLU A 166 -1.70 -15.92 9.68
C GLU A 166 -1.90 -14.60 10.43
N PHE A 167 -2.25 -13.51 9.73
CA PHE A 167 -2.56 -12.20 10.31
C PHE A 167 -4.07 -11.94 10.45
N LEU A 168 -4.91 -12.89 10.04
CA LEU A 168 -6.35 -12.85 10.25
C LEU A 168 -6.73 -13.57 11.55
N PRO A 169 -7.97 -13.41 12.05
CA PRO A 169 -8.44 -14.19 13.20
C PRO A 169 -8.33 -15.69 12.92
N LYS A 170 -8.11 -16.48 13.92
CA LYS A 170 -8.13 -17.96 13.77
C LYS A 170 -9.51 -18.40 13.29
N GLU A 171 -9.57 -19.46 12.50
CA GLU A 171 -10.84 -20.05 12.09
C GLU A 171 -11.69 -20.41 13.30
N GLY A 172 -12.95 -19.99 13.29
CA GLY A 172 -13.87 -20.17 14.43
C GLY A 172 -13.75 -19.15 15.56
N GLN A 173 -12.76 -18.22 15.51
CA GLN A 173 -12.61 -17.18 16.53
C GLN A 173 -13.63 -16.05 16.33
N ALA A 174 -13.78 -15.58 15.11
CA ALA A 174 -14.64 -14.45 14.77
C ALA A 174 -15.70 -14.84 13.75
N ARG A 175 -16.92 -14.30 13.93
CA ARG A 175 -17.96 -14.34 12.91
C ARG A 175 -17.59 -13.37 11.80
N GLY A 176 -17.76 -13.77 10.52
CA GLY A 176 -17.29 -13.00 9.38
C GLY A 176 -18.38 -12.45 8.49
N VAL A 177 -18.21 -11.19 8.08
CA VAL A 177 -18.96 -10.54 6.99
C VAL A 177 -17.94 -10.00 6.00
N GLN A 178 -18.13 -10.28 4.70
CA GLN A 178 -17.26 -9.78 3.64
C GLN A 178 -18.07 -9.03 2.59
N ILE A 179 -17.51 -7.91 2.12
CA ILE A 179 -18.00 -7.11 0.99
C ILE A 179 -16.92 -7.09 -0.07
N ASP A 180 -17.21 -7.59 -1.26
CA ASP A 180 -16.30 -7.51 -2.41
C ASP A 180 -17.10 -7.44 -3.71
N ILE A 181 -16.54 -6.77 -4.71
CA ILE A 181 -17.11 -6.66 -6.05
C ILE A 181 -16.74 -7.86 -6.94
N GLU A 182 -15.71 -8.61 -6.56
CA GLU A 182 -15.21 -9.77 -7.29
C GLU A 182 -15.63 -11.08 -6.60
N PRO A 183 -16.56 -11.84 -7.19
CA PRO A 183 -17.09 -13.05 -6.55
C PRO A 183 -16.05 -14.11 -6.25
N ARG A 184 -14.92 -14.14 -6.99
CA ARG A 184 -13.81 -15.08 -6.75
C ARG A 184 -13.04 -14.77 -5.46
N MET A 185 -13.16 -13.57 -4.91
CA MET A 185 -12.51 -13.15 -3.67
C MET A 185 -13.36 -13.43 -2.41
N LEU A 186 -14.64 -13.66 -2.58
CA LEU A 186 -15.54 -13.95 -1.46
C LEU A 186 -15.20 -15.31 -0.84
N ASN A 187 -15.12 -15.38 0.49
CA ASN A 187 -14.79 -16.58 1.29
C ASN A 187 -13.40 -17.20 1.02
N LEU A 188 -12.54 -16.53 0.28
CA LEU A 188 -11.25 -17.10 -0.14
C LEU A 188 -10.21 -17.12 0.99
N ARG A 189 -10.23 -16.12 1.89
CA ARG A 189 -9.17 -15.91 2.88
C ARG A 189 -9.60 -16.19 4.32
N TYR A 190 -10.87 -16.09 4.58
CA TYR A 190 -11.48 -16.36 5.88
C TYR A 190 -12.89 -16.92 5.67
N PRO A 191 -13.35 -17.89 6.47
CA PRO A 191 -14.72 -18.43 6.36
C PRO A 191 -15.73 -17.38 6.86
N MET A 192 -16.40 -16.72 5.90
CA MET A 192 -17.41 -15.71 6.20
C MET A 192 -18.80 -16.35 6.34
N GLU A 193 -19.58 -15.90 7.33
CA GLU A 193 -20.98 -16.33 7.45
C GLU A 193 -21.89 -15.63 6.42
N VAL A 194 -21.57 -14.38 6.09
CA VAL A 194 -22.27 -13.63 5.05
C VAL A 194 -21.25 -12.98 4.12
N ALA A 195 -21.32 -13.33 2.84
CA ALA A 195 -20.52 -12.78 1.77
C ALA A 195 -21.41 -11.96 0.83
N LEU A 196 -21.19 -10.64 0.79
CA LEU A 196 -21.96 -9.68 0.03
C LEU A 196 -21.22 -9.32 -1.27
N LEU A 197 -21.77 -9.74 -2.40
CA LEU A 197 -21.28 -9.30 -3.71
C LEU A 197 -21.82 -7.90 -3.99
N GLY A 198 -20.94 -6.89 -3.93
CA GLY A 198 -21.35 -5.52 -4.13
C GLY A 198 -20.20 -4.51 -4.10
N ASP A 199 -20.48 -3.32 -4.61
CA ASP A 199 -19.61 -2.17 -4.44
C ASP A 199 -19.52 -1.78 -2.96
N ALA A 200 -18.31 -1.48 -2.47
CA ALA A 200 -18.08 -1.22 -1.06
C ALA A 200 -18.92 -0.05 -0.54
N LYS A 201 -18.94 1.07 -1.25
CA LYS A 201 -19.67 2.27 -0.84
C LYS A 201 -21.15 2.04 -0.78
N GLU A 202 -21.72 1.52 -1.87
CA GLU A 202 -23.15 1.28 -2.00
C GLU A 202 -23.64 0.22 -0.99
N THR A 203 -22.83 -0.82 -0.78
CA THR A 203 -23.17 -1.88 0.17
C THR A 203 -23.13 -1.37 1.61
N LEU A 204 -22.12 -0.57 1.98
CA LEU A 204 -22.06 0.04 3.31
C LEU A 204 -23.19 1.03 3.54
N GLN A 205 -23.56 1.83 2.54
CA GLN A 205 -24.72 2.72 2.61
C GLN A 205 -26.03 1.94 2.85
N GLY A 206 -26.22 0.80 2.16
CA GLY A 206 -27.34 -0.08 2.38
C GLY A 206 -27.33 -0.77 3.75
N LEU A 207 -26.15 -1.05 4.29
CA LEU A 207 -25.97 -1.71 5.59
C LEU A 207 -26.22 -0.77 6.78
N LEU A 208 -25.83 0.51 6.66
CA LEU A 208 -25.90 1.52 7.72
C LEU A 208 -27.28 1.64 8.41
N PRO A 209 -28.42 1.64 7.69
CA PRO A 209 -29.74 1.73 8.34
C PRO A 209 -30.07 0.56 9.29
N HIS A 210 -29.44 -0.60 9.09
CA HIS A 210 -29.65 -1.81 9.89
C HIS A 210 -28.67 -1.94 11.06
N LEU A 211 -27.65 -1.08 11.13
CA LEU A 211 -26.66 -1.09 12.21
C LEU A 211 -27.13 -0.30 13.42
N VAL A 212 -26.96 -0.89 14.60
CA VAL A 212 -27.31 -0.29 15.89
C VAL A 212 -26.03 0.25 16.54
N ALA A 213 -26.08 1.50 17.00
CA ALA A 213 -24.96 2.08 17.72
C ALA A 213 -24.71 1.34 19.04
N LYS A 214 -23.48 0.90 19.26
CA LYS A 214 -23.10 0.20 20.49
C LYS A 214 -22.88 1.20 21.63
N PRO A 215 -23.58 1.07 22.76
CA PRO A 215 -23.40 1.92 23.93
C PRO A 215 -22.09 1.63 24.66
N ASP A 216 -21.65 0.35 24.67
CA ASP A 216 -20.38 -0.04 25.28
C ASP A 216 -19.21 0.33 24.36
N ARG A 217 -18.27 1.09 24.89
CA ARG A 217 -17.08 1.59 24.19
C ARG A 217 -15.77 1.03 24.75
N ALA A 218 -15.82 0.03 25.61
CA ALA A 218 -14.62 -0.56 26.23
C ALA A 218 -13.65 -1.14 25.16
N TRP A 219 -14.20 -1.82 24.14
CA TRP A 219 -13.40 -2.32 23.03
C TRP A 219 -12.75 -1.19 22.23
N ARG A 220 -13.52 -0.15 21.89
CA ARG A 220 -13.02 1.04 21.21
C ARG A 220 -11.90 1.70 22.01
N ALA A 221 -12.07 1.89 23.31
CA ALA A 221 -11.06 2.50 24.19
C ALA A 221 -9.76 1.67 24.22
N THR A 222 -9.86 0.34 24.22
CA THR A 222 -8.71 -0.57 24.14
C THR A 222 -7.93 -0.37 22.85
N ILE A 223 -8.62 -0.25 21.72
CA ILE A 223 -8.02 -0.03 20.41
C ILE A 223 -7.30 1.33 20.37
N GLU A 224 -7.98 2.40 20.77
CA GLU A 224 -7.44 3.76 20.76
C GLU A 224 -6.20 3.89 21.64
N HIS A 225 -6.21 3.29 22.82
CA HIS A 225 -5.04 3.22 23.70
C HIS A 225 -3.87 2.44 23.05
N GLY A 226 -4.17 1.33 22.36
CA GLY A 226 -3.19 0.55 21.61
C GLY A 226 -2.53 1.36 20.48
N VAL A 227 -3.33 2.12 19.74
CA VAL A 227 -2.86 3.01 18.65
C VAL A 227 -1.97 4.13 19.20
N GLU A 228 -2.40 4.81 20.27
CA GLU A 228 -1.61 5.86 20.90
C GLU A 228 -0.26 5.34 21.41
N ARG A 229 -0.26 4.19 22.09
CA ARG A 229 0.96 3.53 22.56
C ARG A 229 1.89 3.18 21.41
N TRP A 230 1.34 2.68 20.29
CA TRP A 230 2.13 2.30 19.12
C TRP A 230 2.83 3.51 18.49
N TRP A 231 2.16 4.64 18.34
CA TRP A 231 2.81 5.85 17.83
C TRP A 231 3.98 6.31 18.68
N ARG A 232 3.88 6.20 20.01
CA ARG A 232 5.02 6.47 20.92
C ARG A 232 6.19 5.50 20.71
N VAL A 233 5.89 4.23 20.44
CA VAL A 233 6.93 3.22 20.11
C VAL A 233 7.62 3.57 18.79
N LEU A 234 6.86 3.95 17.75
CA LEU A 234 7.42 4.34 16.47
C LEU A 234 8.29 5.60 16.56
N GLU A 235 7.88 6.58 17.34
CA GLU A 235 8.68 7.78 17.64
C GLU A 235 10.04 7.39 18.25
N GLY A 236 10.03 6.57 19.29
CA GLY A 236 11.26 6.09 19.92
C GLY A 236 12.17 5.37 18.92
N ARG A 237 11.60 4.49 18.09
CA ARG A 237 12.36 3.76 17.06
C ARG A 237 12.95 4.67 16.00
N ALA A 238 12.16 5.63 15.48
CA ALA A 238 12.61 6.57 14.46
C ALA A 238 13.76 7.46 14.93
N LEU A 239 13.81 7.77 16.23
CA LEU A 239 14.84 8.60 16.86
C LEU A 239 16.05 7.79 17.39
N ASN A 240 16.02 6.47 17.27
CA ASN A 240 17.20 5.65 17.61
C ASN A 240 18.38 6.00 16.70
N THR A 241 19.57 6.05 17.31
CA THR A 241 20.82 6.33 16.60
C THR A 241 21.14 5.19 15.63
N ALA A 242 21.48 5.55 14.40
CA ALA A 242 21.97 4.67 13.35
C ALA A 242 23.04 5.43 12.53
N HIS A 243 23.83 4.75 11.71
CA HIS A 243 24.93 5.33 10.96
C HIS A 243 24.90 4.92 9.48
N PRO A 244 24.68 5.90 8.56
CA PRO A 244 24.56 7.33 8.83
C PRO A 244 23.18 7.75 9.33
N ILE A 245 22.08 7.28 8.70
CA ILE A 245 20.71 7.69 9.05
C ILE A 245 19.84 6.46 9.32
N ASN A 246 19.05 6.50 10.39
CA ASN A 246 17.97 5.53 10.61
C ASN A 246 16.90 5.68 9.51
N PRO A 247 16.62 4.64 8.70
CA PRO A 247 15.63 4.73 7.63
C PRO A 247 14.22 5.09 8.13
N GLN A 248 13.83 4.71 9.35
CA GLN A 248 12.55 5.12 9.93
C GLN A 248 12.47 6.63 10.12
N ARG A 249 13.57 7.30 10.51
CA ARG A 249 13.62 8.75 10.70
C ARG A 249 13.26 9.49 9.42
N VAL A 250 13.66 8.98 8.26
CA VAL A 250 13.33 9.58 6.95
C VAL A 250 11.82 9.69 6.76
N PHE A 251 11.07 8.64 7.09
CA PHE A 251 9.61 8.60 6.96
C PHE A 251 8.90 9.32 8.12
N TRP A 252 9.43 9.21 9.33
CA TRP A 252 8.92 9.91 10.50
C TRP A 252 8.93 11.42 10.30
N GLU A 253 10.04 11.97 9.80
CA GLU A 253 10.18 13.39 9.48
C GLU A 253 9.32 13.83 8.30
N LEU A 254 9.08 12.96 7.32
CA LEU A 254 8.17 13.22 6.21
C LEU A 254 6.71 13.30 6.66
N SER A 255 6.29 12.42 7.55
CA SER A 255 4.88 12.22 7.89
C SER A 255 4.12 13.52 8.26
N PRO A 256 4.62 14.39 9.17
CA PRO A 256 3.98 15.67 9.47
C PRO A 256 4.09 16.70 8.34
N ARG A 257 5.07 16.55 7.43
CA ARG A 257 5.37 17.48 6.33
C ARG A 257 4.61 17.16 5.04
N LEU A 258 3.90 16.03 4.98
CA LEU A 258 3.14 15.65 3.79
C LEU A 258 2.21 16.79 3.37
N PRO A 259 2.26 17.27 2.11
CA PRO A 259 1.32 18.28 1.64
C PRO A 259 -0.12 17.77 1.66
N GLU A 260 -1.08 18.69 1.81
CA GLU A 260 -2.49 18.33 1.64
C GLU A 260 -2.75 17.75 0.25
N ARG A 261 -3.60 16.73 0.19
CA ARG A 261 -3.97 16.05 -1.06
C ARG A 261 -2.78 15.54 -1.88
N CYS A 262 -1.59 15.32 -1.29
CA CYS A 262 -0.48 14.73 -2.01
C CYS A 262 -0.79 13.30 -2.47
N ILE A 263 -0.03 12.85 -3.46
CA ILE A 263 -0.09 11.47 -3.94
C ILE A 263 1.24 10.79 -3.59
N LEU A 264 1.16 9.67 -2.89
CA LEU A 264 2.31 8.86 -2.55
C LEU A 264 2.42 7.68 -3.51
N THR A 265 3.60 7.46 -4.05
CA THR A 265 3.94 6.22 -4.75
C THR A 265 5.10 5.57 -4.02
N CYS A 266 5.04 4.26 -3.85
CA CYS A 266 6.08 3.56 -3.11
C CYS A 266 6.57 2.35 -3.89
N ASP A 267 7.85 2.06 -3.73
CA ASP A 267 8.46 0.87 -4.30
C ASP A 267 8.39 -0.31 -3.31
N SER A 268 8.56 -1.51 -3.83
CA SER A 268 8.73 -2.70 -3.00
C SER A 268 10.12 -2.72 -2.37
N GLY A 269 10.26 -3.46 -1.27
CA GLY A 269 11.47 -3.49 -0.46
C GLY A 269 11.28 -2.80 0.89
N SER A 270 12.37 -2.45 1.57
CA SER A 270 12.32 -1.83 2.90
C SER A 270 11.57 -0.49 2.93
N ALA A 271 11.56 0.27 1.82
CA ALA A 271 10.76 1.48 1.70
C ALA A 271 9.26 1.24 1.97
N ALA A 272 8.72 0.09 1.52
CA ALA A 272 7.32 -0.27 1.77
C ALA A 272 7.01 -0.51 3.25
N ASN A 273 7.97 -1.02 4.05
CA ASN A 273 7.79 -1.19 5.49
C ASN A 273 7.57 0.15 6.19
N TRP A 274 8.44 1.10 5.92
CA TRP A 274 8.39 2.43 6.53
C TRP A 274 7.19 3.23 6.02
N TYR A 275 6.88 3.16 4.73
CA TYR A 275 5.66 3.71 4.15
C TYR A 275 4.41 3.16 4.85
N ALA A 276 4.32 1.85 5.07
CA ALA A 276 3.14 1.23 5.67
C ALA A 276 2.94 1.64 7.13
N ARG A 277 4.01 1.79 7.92
CA ARG A 277 3.98 1.99 9.37
C ARG A 277 4.09 3.44 9.80
N ASP A 278 5.00 4.21 9.20
CA ASP A 278 5.45 5.49 9.74
C ASP A 278 4.75 6.70 9.09
N LEU A 279 4.15 6.52 7.89
CA LEU A 279 3.42 7.59 7.24
C LEU A 279 1.94 7.60 7.61
N LYS A 280 1.47 8.77 8.07
CA LYS A 280 0.04 9.03 8.34
C LYS A 280 -0.65 9.58 7.11
N MET A 281 -1.54 8.78 6.53
CA MET A 281 -2.44 9.26 5.49
C MET A 281 -3.49 10.18 6.09
N ARG A 282 -3.76 11.30 5.45
CA ARG A 282 -4.84 12.21 5.79
C ARG A 282 -5.92 12.20 4.70
N ARG A 283 -7.09 12.70 5.03
CA ARG A 283 -8.23 12.77 4.09
C ARG A 283 -7.84 13.47 2.78
N GLY A 284 -8.20 12.90 1.65
CA GLY A 284 -7.92 13.44 0.32
C GLY A 284 -6.56 13.11 -0.27
N MET A 285 -5.66 12.49 0.50
CA MET A 285 -4.42 11.91 -0.05
C MET A 285 -4.71 10.66 -0.86
N MET A 286 -3.85 10.34 -1.80
CA MET A 286 -3.87 9.10 -2.58
C MET A 286 -2.55 8.36 -2.38
N ALA A 287 -2.58 7.04 -2.52
CA ALA A 287 -1.37 6.24 -2.41
C ALA A 287 -1.48 4.94 -3.22
N SER A 288 -0.37 4.52 -3.82
CA SER A 288 -0.30 3.26 -4.56
C SER A 288 1.12 2.67 -4.57
N LEU A 289 1.19 1.36 -4.70
CA LEU A 289 2.42 0.59 -4.90
C LEU A 289 2.08 -0.76 -5.56
N SER A 290 3.09 -1.58 -5.89
CA SER A 290 2.87 -2.93 -6.41
C SER A 290 2.52 -3.91 -5.28
N GLY A 291 1.27 -3.87 -4.79
CA GLY A 291 0.85 -4.68 -3.64
C GLY A 291 0.45 -6.12 -3.98
N GLY A 292 0.29 -6.47 -5.25
CA GLY A 292 -0.07 -7.83 -5.68
C GLY A 292 1.14 -8.73 -5.89
N LEU A 293 2.13 -8.28 -6.64
CA LEU A 293 3.33 -9.05 -6.99
C LEU A 293 4.62 -8.52 -6.34
N ALA A 294 4.53 -7.48 -5.53
CA ALA A 294 5.67 -6.82 -4.88
C ALA A 294 6.81 -6.49 -5.85
N THR A 295 6.47 -6.01 -7.05
CA THR A 295 7.43 -5.66 -8.11
C THR A 295 8.27 -4.47 -7.69
N MET A 296 9.59 -4.56 -7.87
CA MET A 296 10.50 -3.42 -7.73
C MET A 296 10.50 -2.56 -9.00
N GLY A 297 10.65 -1.23 -8.83
CA GLY A 297 10.74 -0.25 -9.91
C GLY A 297 9.46 0.52 -10.28
N PRO A 298 8.26 0.33 -9.68
CA PRO A 298 7.06 1.04 -10.07
C PRO A 298 6.94 2.47 -9.52
N ALA A 299 7.62 2.83 -8.42
CA ALA A 299 7.34 4.09 -7.73
C ALA A 299 7.53 5.33 -8.62
N VAL A 300 8.63 5.43 -9.36
CA VAL A 300 8.88 6.57 -10.25
C VAL A 300 7.93 6.59 -11.46
N PRO A 301 7.72 5.48 -12.19
CA PRO A 301 6.69 5.43 -13.23
C PRO A 301 5.27 5.79 -12.73
N TYR A 302 4.89 5.29 -11.54
CA TYR A 302 3.60 5.64 -10.95
C TYR A 302 3.51 7.12 -10.59
N ALA A 303 4.61 7.73 -10.11
CA ALA A 303 4.66 9.16 -9.83
C ALA A 303 4.48 10.00 -11.11
N ILE A 304 5.09 9.59 -12.21
CA ILE A 304 4.90 10.22 -13.52
C ILE A 304 3.42 10.09 -13.95
N ALA A 305 2.85 8.88 -13.85
CA ALA A 305 1.45 8.64 -14.17
C ALA A 305 0.51 9.49 -13.29
N ALA A 306 0.81 9.60 -11.99
CA ALA A 306 0.06 10.45 -11.07
C ALA A 306 0.09 11.92 -11.46
N LYS A 307 1.24 12.43 -11.94
CA LYS A 307 1.37 13.81 -12.43
C LYS A 307 0.59 14.06 -13.72
N TYR A 308 0.46 13.06 -14.60
CA TYR A 308 -0.39 13.20 -15.78
C TYR A 308 -1.89 13.14 -15.43
N ALA A 309 -2.27 12.30 -14.46
CA ALA A 309 -3.66 12.20 -14.01
C ALA A 309 -4.09 13.40 -13.14
N HIS A 310 -3.16 13.96 -12.37
CA HIS A 310 -3.38 15.02 -11.39
C HIS A 310 -2.24 16.05 -11.44
N PRO A 311 -2.16 16.86 -12.52
CA PRO A 311 -1.03 17.78 -12.74
C PRO A 311 -0.94 18.91 -11.70
N ASP A 312 -2.01 19.16 -10.97
CA ASP A 312 -2.17 20.17 -9.91
C ASP A 312 -1.83 19.68 -8.50
N ARG A 313 -1.44 18.41 -8.35
CA ARG A 313 -1.16 17.81 -7.03
C ARG A 313 0.33 17.54 -6.82
N PRO A 314 0.86 17.77 -5.59
CA PRO A 314 2.20 17.30 -5.27
C PRO A 314 2.26 15.77 -5.23
N VAL A 315 3.37 15.22 -5.73
CA VAL A 315 3.60 13.77 -5.77
C VAL A 315 4.92 13.45 -5.08
N ILE A 316 4.96 12.36 -4.33
CA ILE A 316 6.15 11.87 -3.64
C ILE A 316 6.35 10.40 -3.98
N ALA A 317 7.49 10.08 -4.60
CA ALA A 317 7.92 8.71 -4.88
C ALA A 317 8.92 8.26 -3.80
N LEU A 318 8.66 7.12 -3.18
CA LEU A 318 9.47 6.52 -2.12
C LEU A 318 10.12 5.26 -2.67
N VAL A 319 11.44 5.29 -2.87
CA VAL A 319 12.17 4.29 -3.66
C VAL A 319 13.37 3.78 -2.86
N GLY A 320 13.67 2.49 -2.92
CA GLY A 320 14.97 1.95 -2.51
C GLY A 320 16.00 2.07 -3.63
N ASP A 321 17.29 2.07 -3.30
CA ASP A 321 18.38 2.16 -4.27
C ASP A 321 18.36 1.03 -5.32
N GLY A 322 18.11 -0.21 -4.91
CA GLY A 322 17.97 -1.34 -5.83
C GLY A 322 16.80 -1.15 -6.82
N ALA A 323 15.64 -0.71 -6.34
CA ALA A 323 14.50 -0.42 -7.18
C ALA A 323 14.75 0.77 -8.12
N MET A 324 15.46 1.79 -7.62
CA MET A 324 15.85 2.94 -8.43
C MET A 324 16.76 2.55 -9.59
N GLN A 325 17.74 1.65 -9.37
CA GLN A 325 18.61 1.14 -10.42
C GLN A 325 17.89 0.21 -11.40
N MET A 326 16.86 -0.50 -10.97
CA MET A 326 16.08 -1.36 -11.87
C MET A 326 15.30 -0.56 -12.91
N ASN A 327 14.60 0.50 -12.51
CA ASN A 327 13.69 1.20 -13.43
C ASN A 327 13.51 2.71 -13.15
N GLY A 328 13.95 3.22 -12.00
CA GLY A 328 13.71 4.61 -11.59
C GLY A 328 14.60 5.62 -12.31
N ILE A 329 15.86 5.27 -12.61
CA ILE A 329 16.85 6.16 -13.26
C ILE A 329 16.33 6.69 -14.59
N ASN A 330 15.78 5.82 -15.43
CA ASN A 330 15.17 6.20 -16.71
C ASN A 330 13.96 7.11 -16.53
N GLY A 331 13.22 6.93 -15.44
CA GLY A 331 12.10 7.78 -15.07
C GLY A 331 12.51 9.23 -14.81
N LEU A 332 13.71 9.47 -14.24
CA LEU A 332 14.22 10.84 -14.05
C LEU A 332 14.45 11.56 -15.37
N VAL A 333 14.92 10.86 -16.41
CA VAL A 333 15.06 11.42 -17.77
C VAL A 333 13.69 11.84 -18.33
N THR A 334 12.68 11.01 -18.12
CA THR A 334 11.30 11.33 -18.49
C THR A 334 10.78 12.56 -17.73
N ILE A 335 10.97 12.58 -16.40
CA ILE A 335 10.58 13.72 -15.55
C ILE A 335 11.25 15.01 -16.07
N ALA A 336 12.56 15.00 -16.31
CA ALA A 336 13.31 16.15 -16.80
C ALA A 336 12.75 16.69 -18.13
N LYS A 337 12.25 15.80 -19.00
CA LYS A 337 11.63 16.16 -20.28
C LYS A 337 10.27 16.85 -20.10
N VAL A 338 9.41 16.37 -19.20
CA VAL A 338 7.97 16.70 -19.23
C VAL A 338 7.49 17.58 -18.07
N TRP A 339 8.23 17.74 -16.98
CA TRP A 339 7.73 18.35 -15.75
C TRP A 339 7.20 19.79 -15.91
N ARG A 340 7.69 20.53 -16.93
CA ARG A 340 7.24 21.91 -17.20
C ARG A 340 5.80 22.00 -17.74
N GLU A 341 5.21 20.86 -18.09
CA GLU A 341 3.82 20.74 -18.53
C GLU A 341 2.86 20.64 -17.33
N TRP A 342 3.38 20.39 -16.10
CA TRP A 342 2.56 20.22 -14.92
C TRP A 342 2.20 21.57 -14.27
N ALA A 343 0.95 21.70 -13.82
CA ALA A 343 0.47 22.90 -13.13
C ALA A 343 1.16 23.09 -11.76
N ASP A 344 1.44 21.98 -11.05
CA ASP A 344 2.25 21.96 -9.83
C ASP A 344 3.56 21.22 -10.14
N PRO A 345 4.74 21.86 -10.10
CA PRO A 345 6.01 21.20 -10.42
C PRO A 345 6.51 20.26 -9.33
N ARG A 346 5.88 20.25 -8.14
CA ARG A 346 6.35 19.48 -6.99
C ARG A 346 6.21 17.99 -7.23
N LEU A 347 7.33 17.34 -7.50
CA LEU A 347 7.52 15.90 -7.47
C LEU A 347 8.81 15.63 -6.73
N ALA A 348 8.72 15.02 -5.56
CA ALA A 348 9.88 14.58 -4.78
C ALA A 348 10.13 13.08 -5.04
N VAL A 349 11.33 12.73 -5.46
CA VAL A 349 11.77 11.34 -5.56
C VAL A 349 12.76 11.10 -4.43
N MET A 350 12.37 10.34 -3.41
CA MET A 350 13.25 9.99 -2.30
C MET A 350 13.84 8.60 -2.54
N VAL A 351 15.16 8.52 -2.55
CA VAL A 351 15.91 7.26 -2.65
C VAL A 351 16.50 6.92 -1.29
N LEU A 352 16.09 5.78 -0.72
CA LEU A 352 16.80 5.16 0.40
C LEU A 352 18.05 4.47 -0.15
N ASN A 353 19.20 5.11 0.03
CA ASN A 353 20.49 4.60 -0.42
C ASN A 353 21.20 3.90 0.75
N ASN A 354 21.06 2.59 0.84
CA ASN A 354 21.69 1.76 1.87
C ASN A 354 22.66 0.72 1.31
N GLY A 355 22.84 0.67 -0.02
CA GLY A 355 23.76 -0.26 -0.68
C GLY A 355 23.35 -1.73 -0.59
N ASP A 356 22.07 -2.03 -0.30
CA ASP A 356 21.62 -3.39 -0.02
C ASP A 356 20.17 -3.65 -0.52
N LEU A 357 19.93 -4.85 -1.05
CA LEU A 357 18.57 -5.36 -1.24
C LEU A 357 17.95 -5.71 0.12
N ASN A 358 17.84 -4.70 0.95
CA ASN A 358 17.68 -4.77 2.40
C ASN A 358 16.49 -5.61 2.87
N GLN A 359 15.34 -5.54 2.18
CA GLN A 359 14.20 -6.39 2.50
C GLN A 359 14.53 -7.89 2.32
N VAL A 360 15.21 -8.24 1.23
CA VAL A 360 15.61 -9.62 0.94
C VAL A 360 16.63 -10.09 1.97
N THR A 361 17.62 -9.26 2.30
CA THR A 361 18.61 -9.54 3.33
C THR A 361 17.95 -9.86 4.67
N TRP A 362 16.98 -9.05 5.09
CA TRP A 362 16.28 -9.27 6.36
C TRP A 362 15.33 -10.47 6.34
N GLU A 363 14.64 -10.72 5.24
CA GLU A 363 13.81 -11.93 5.10
C GLU A 363 14.66 -13.20 5.18
N GLN A 364 15.80 -13.22 4.50
CA GLN A 364 16.74 -14.33 4.56
C GLN A 364 17.25 -14.58 5.98
N ARG A 365 17.68 -13.54 6.69
CA ARG A 365 18.13 -13.64 8.09
C ARG A 365 17.03 -14.12 9.03
N ALA A 366 15.81 -13.57 8.91
CA ALA A 366 14.73 -13.80 9.86
C ALA A 366 13.87 -15.03 9.54
N LEU A 367 13.75 -15.45 8.30
CA LEU A 367 12.91 -16.57 7.88
C LEU A 367 13.73 -17.85 7.68
N GLU A 368 14.85 -17.75 6.96
CA GLU A 368 15.66 -18.90 6.59
C GLU A 368 16.78 -19.18 7.63
N GLY A 369 17.27 -18.16 8.31
CA GLY A 369 18.37 -18.27 9.27
C GLY A 369 19.75 -18.27 8.61
N ASP A 370 19.83 -17.78 7.38
CA ASP A 370 21.05 -17.69 6.60
C ASP A 370 21.67 -16.29 6.66
N PRO A 371 23.01 -16.17 6.58
CA PRO A 371 23.69 -14.90 6.51
C PRO A 371 23.45 -14.19 5.17
N LYS A 372 23.75 -12.88 5.12
CA LYS A 372 23.69 -12.08 3.89
C LYS A 372 24.60 -12.65 2.79
N PHE A 373 24.10 -12.74 1.59
CA PHE A 373 24.85 -13.07 0.39
C PHE A 373 25.29 -11.79 -0.34
N ILE A 374 26.49 -11.29 0.02
CA ILE A 374 26.99 -10.00 -0.45
C ILE A 374 26.92 -9.87 -1.98
N ASP A 375 27.39 -10.85 -2.72
CA ASP A 375 27.47 -10.82 -4.19
C ASP A 375 26.10 -10.71 -4.88
N ALA A 376 25.03 -11.16 -4.20
CA ALA A 376 23.66 -11.13 -4.74
C ALA A 376 22.82 -9.96 -4.20
N GLN A 377 23.14 -9.46 -3.02
CA GLN A 377 22.31 -8.48 -2.30
C GLN A 377 22.93 -7.08 -2.24
N ALA A 378 24.24 -6.93 -2.45
CA ALA A 378 24.86 -5.62 -2.51
C ALA A 378 24.40 -4.83 -3.74
N VAL A 379 24.00 -3.59 -3.52
CA VAL A 379 23.61 -2.64 -4.56
C VAL A 379 24.79 -1.69 -4.79
N PRO A 380 25.30 -1.53 -6.01
CA PRO A 380 26.38 -0.59 -6.31
C PRO A 380 25.98 0.84 -5.94
N ASP A 381 26.92 1.59 -5.36
CA ASP A 381 26.69 3.01 -5.10
C ASP A 381 26.51 3.80 -6.40
N PHE A 382 25.57 4.73 -6.38
CA PHE A 382 25.25 5.58 -7.52
C PHE A 382 24.92 7.00 -7.02
N PRO A 383 25.50 8.05 -7.64
CA PRO A 383 25.31 9.44 -7.20
C PRO A 383 23.94 10.00 -7.65
N TYR A 384 22.86 9.56 -7.04
CA TYR A 384 21.48 9.88 -7.47
C TYR A 384 21.18 11.37 -7.46
N ALA A 385 21.60 12.08 -6.43
CA ALA A 385 21.38 13.52 -6.33
C ALA A 385 22.17 14.31 -7.38
N GLU A 386 23.39 13.89 -7.70
CA GLU A 386 24.19 14.50 -8.76
C GLU A 386 23.61 14.24 -10.13
N TYR A 387 23.16 13.00 -10.37
CA TYR A 387 22.51 12.65 -11.63
C TYR A 387 21.24 13.47 -11.86
N ALA A 388 20.42 13.68 -10.82
CA ALA A 388 19.26 14.56 -10.93
C ALA A 388 19.65 16.00 -11.33
N ARG A 389 20.72 16.54 -10.72
CA ARG A 389 21.25 17.87 -11.07
C ARG A 389 21.76 17.95 -12.51
N LEU A 390 22.42 16.93 -13.01
CA LEU A 390 22.84 16.84 -14.42
C LEU A 390 21.68 16.91 -15.40
N LEU A 391 20.50 16.40 -15.00
CA LEU A 391 19.28 16.47 -15.77
C LEU A 391 18.53 17.82 -15.62
N GLY A 392 19.04 18.77 -14.85
CA GLY A 392 18.41 20.06 -14.57
C GLY A 392 17.28 19.99 -13.53
N LEU A 393 17.17 18.88 -12.80
CA LEU A 393 16.29 18.70 -11.64
C LEU A 393 16.96 19.18 -10.35
N GLY A 394 16.20 19.27 -9.26
CA GLY A 394 16.79 19.40 -7.93
C GLY A 394 17.43 18.09 -7.46
N GLY A 395 18.52 18.18 -6.72
CA GLY A 395 19.19 17.02 -6.14
C GLY A 395 19.81 17.35 -4.79
N ILE A 396 19.43 16.64 -3.74
CA ILE A 396 19.89 16.83 -2.37
C ILE A 396 20.36 15.48 -1.83
N ARG A 397 21.60 15.37 -1.37
CA ARG A 397 22.15 14.21 -0.66
C ARG A 397 22.18 14.51 0.83
N VAL A 398 21.73 13.57 1.63
CA VAL A 398 21.66 13.67 3.09
C VAL A 398 22.27 12.42 3.71
N ASP A 399 23.26 12.61 4.57
CA ASP A 399 23.93 11.58 5.38
C ASP A 399 24.03 11.98 6.86
N ASP A 400 23.43 13.12 7.21
CA ASP A 400 23.29 13.61 8.59
C ASP A 400 21.81 13.55 9.00
N PRO A 401 21.47 12.79 10.06
CA PRO A 401 20.10 12.65 10.54
C PRO A 401 19.44 13.98 10.93
N GLU A 402 20.20 14.99 11.37
CA GLU A 402 19.64 16.30 11.74
C GLU A 402 19.23 17.15 10.53
N GLN A 403 19.66 16.79 9.33
CA GLN A 403 19.31 17.49 8.10
C GLN A 403 18.08 16.91 7.39
N VAL A 404 17.59 15.73 7.81
CA VAL A 404 16.50 15.02 7.14
C VAL A 404 15.24 15.90 7.02
N GLY A 405 14.80 16.54 8.11
CA GLY A 405 13.62 17.41 8.10
C GLY A 405 13.78 18.60 7.15
N ALA A 406 14.92 19.31 7.22
CA ALA A 406 15.20 20.45 6.36
C ALA A 406 15.30 20.07 4.87
N ALA A 407 15.83 18.90 4.55
CA ALA A 407 15.90 18.38 3.19
C ALA A 407 14.48 18.07 2.63
N TRP A 408 13.61 17.51 3.43
CA TRP A 408 12.20 17.33 3.05
C TRP A 408 11.51 18.68 2.81
N ASP A 409 11.70 19.65 3.70
CA ASP A 409 11.12 20.99 3.53
C ASP A 409 11.61 21.61 2.22
N ALA A 410 12.91 21.54 1.92
CA ALA A 410 13.49 22.04 0.68
C ALA A 410 12.90 21.37 -0.57
N ALA A 411 12.75 20.04 -0.56
CA ALA A 411 12.21 19.31 -1.72
C ALA A 411 10.70 19.55 -1.93
N LEU A 412 9.93 19.64 -0.85
CA LEU A 412 8.48 19.84 -0.91
C LEU A 412 8.07 21.27 -1.28
N HIS A 413 8.98 22.24 -1.16
CA HIS A 413 8.76 23.64 -1.53
C HIS A 413 9.55 24.05 -2.80
N ALA A 414 10.24 23.10 -3.44
CA ALA A 414 11.03 23.37 -4.63
C ALA A 414 10.16 23.80 -5.83
N ASP A 415 10.72 24.64 -6.69
CA ASP A 415 10.11 25.12 -7.93
C ASP A 415 10.20 24.12 -9.10
N ARG A 416 10.78 22.95 -8.84
CA ARG A 416 11.03 21.88 -9.81
C ARG A 416 11.03 20.51 -9.13
N PRO A 417 10.86 19.41 -9.89
CA PRO A 417 11.06 18.07 -9.34
C PRO A 417 12.43 17.92 -8.70
N THR A 418 12.47 17.34 -7.50
CA THR A 418 13.69 17.22 -6.69
C THR A 418 13.89 15.79 -6.23
N LEU A 419 15.10 15.27 -6.41
CA LEU A 419 15.51 14.00 -5.84
C LEU A 419 16.21 14.21 -4.49
N LEU A 420 15.76 13.46 -3.49
CA LEU A 420 16.38 13.32 -2.18
C LEU A 420 17.12 11.98 -2.12
N GLU A 421 18.44 12.00 -2.01
CA GLU A 421 19.25 10.82 -1.75
C GLU A 421 19.52 10.74 -0.25
N MET A 422 18.83 9.83 0.43
CA MET A 422 18.96 9.59 1.87
C MET A 422 19.87 8.40 2.11
N VAL A 423 21.10 8.65 2.61
CA VAL A 423 22.05 7.59 2.92
C VAL A 423 21.70 6.99 4.26
N THR A 424 21.25 5.73 4.25
CA THR A 424 20.68 5.09 5.43
C THR A 424 21.43 3.84 5.83
N ASP A 425 21.31 3.49 7.11
CA ASP A 425 21.92 2.32 7.72
C ASP A 425 21.19 1.02 7.29
N PRO A 426 21.88 0.08 6.61
CA PRO A 426 21.31 -1.20 6.23
C PRO A 426 21.04 -2.13 7.43
N ASP A 427 21.66 -1.88 8.58
CA ASP A 427 21.57 -2.73 9.76
C ASP A 427 20.37 -2.41 10.66
N VAL A 428 19.57 -1.40 10.33
CA VAL A 428 18.29 -1.14 10.98
C VAL A 428 17.22 -2.09 10.43
N PRO A 429 16.73 -3.04 11.25
CA PRO A 429 15.85 -4.09 10.76
C PRO A 429 14.42 -3.60 10.50
N PRO A 430 13.81 -3.93 9.34
CA PRO A 430 12.40 -3.69 9.09
C PRO A 430 11.50 -4.73 9.79
N LEU A 431 11.69 -4.93 11.10
CA LEU A 431 11.05 -5.99 11.87
C LEU A 431 9.52 -5.97 11.77
N PRO A 432 8.86 -7.13 11.63
CA PRO A 432 7.40 -7.23 11.64
C PRO A 432 6.83 -6.85 13.03
N PRO A 433 5.53 -6.54 13.11
CA PRO A 433 4.88 -6.16 14.37
C PRO A 433 4.85 -7.29 15.40
N HIS A 434 5.03 -8.52 14.95
CA HIS A 434 5.06 -9.73 15.75
C HIS A 434 6.17 -10.65 15.24
N ILE A 435 7.08 -11.02 16.13
CA ILE A 435 8.18 -11.96 15.86
C ILE A 435 7.88 -13.26 16.56
N SER A 436 7.78 -14.36 15.81
CA SER A 436 7.63 -15.70 16.39
C SER A 436 8.95 -16.20 17.00
N ALA A 437 8.87 -17.11 17.96
CA ALA A 437 10.07 -17.76 18.52
C ALA A 437 10.92 -18.46 17.43
N LYS A 438 10.28 -18.97 16.36
CA LYS A 438 10.96 -19.57 15.22
C LYS A 438 11.79 -18.52 14.47
N GLN A 439 11.23 -17.35 14.19
CA GLN A 439 11.92 -16.24 13.51
C GLN A 439 13.07 -15.69 14.37
N ALA A 440 12.86 -15.54 15.68
CA ALA A 440 13.93 -15.12 16.59
C ALA A 440 15.09 -16.12 16.60
N LYS A 441 14.80 -17.44 16.58
CA LYS A 441 15.82 -18.49 16.50
C LYS A 441 16.55 -18.49 15.15
N ALA A 442 15.84 -18.36 14.03
CA ALA A 442 16.42 -18.26 12.69
C ALA A 442 17.37 -17.06 12.59
N TYR A 443 16.93 -15.91 13.06
CA TYR A 443 17.71 -14.69 13.10
C TYR A 443 19.02 -14.85 13.93
N LEU A 444 18.96 -15.42 15.12
CA LEU A 444 20.14 -15.74 15.90
C LEU A 444 21.07 -16.73 15.19
N SER A 445 20.49 -17.70 14.46
CA SER A 445 21.24 -18.64 13.65
C SER A 445 22.06 -17.92 12.56
N ALA A 446 21.46 -17.03 11.81
CA ALA A 446 22.15 -16.25 10.77
C ALA A 446 23.37 -15.49 11.33
N LEU A 447 23.20 -14.83 12.48
CA LEU A 447 24.29 -14.11 13.15
C LEU A 447 25.44 -15.01 13.59
N LEU A 448 25.15 -16.24 14.02
CA LEU A 448 26.15 -17.20 14.47
C LEU A 448 26.88 -17.91 13.31
N HIS A 449 26.29 -17.97 12.13
CA HIS A 449 26.85 -18.67 10.96
C HIS A 449 27.64 -17.76 10.01
N GLY A 450 28.12 -16.62 10.51
CA GLY A 450 29.10 -15.79 9.80
C GLY A 450 28.49 -14.68 8.95
N ASP A 451 27.35 -14.13 9.39
CA ASP A 451 26.82 -12.91 8.77
C ASP A 451 27.87 -11.78 8.83
N PRO A 452 28.17 -11.12 7.71
CA PRO A 452 29.25 -10.13 7.66
C PRO A 452 28.99 -8.90 8.55
N ASP A 453 27.73 -8.59 8.85
CA ASP A 453 27.32 -7.42 9.62
C ASP A 453 26.97 -7.75 11.09
N SER A 454 27.27 -8.98 11.56
CA SER A 454 26.82 -9.55 12.82
C SER A 454 27.03 -8.67 14.07
N LEU A 455 28.11 -7.88 14.14
CA LEU A 455 28.42 -7.02 15.30
C LEU A 455 27.55 -5.75 15.35
N GLY A 456 27.28 -5.11 14.21
CA GLY A 456 26.40 -3.93 14.10
C GLY A 456 24.95 -4.29 14.43
N ILE A 457 24.51 -5.42 13.91
CA ILE A 457 23.16 -5.94 14.04
C ILE A 457 22.78 -6.31 15.48
N VAL A 458 23.70 -6.95 16.24
CA VAL A 458 23.42 -7.33 17.64
C VAL A 458 23.11 -6.11 18.50
N VAL A 459 23.81 -5.00 18.29
CA VAL A 459 23.59 -3.77 19.05
C VAL A 459 22.29 -3.08 18.68
N ALA A 460 21.95 -3.00 17.38
CA ALA A 460 20.72 -2.38 16.89
C ALA A 460 19.47 -3.20 17.25
N SER A 461 19.53 -4.51 17.04
CA SER A 461 18.40 -5.43 17.29
C SER A 461 18.05 -5.59 18.77
N PHE A 462 19.03 -5.57 19.65
CA PHE A 462 18.78 -5.65 21.10
C PHE A 462 18.02 -4.42 21.62
N LYS A 463 18.32 -3.22 21.13
CA LYS A 463 17.61 -1.99 21.50
C LYS A 463 16.16 -1.98 21.01
N GLU A 464 15.91 -2.47 19.80
CA GLU A 464 14.55 -2.43 19.21
C GLU A 464 13.67 -3.62 19.63
N SER A 465 14.27 -4.80 19.80
CA SER A 465 13.52 -6.03 20.07
C SER A 465 13.15 -6.18 21.55
N TRP A 466 13.98 -5.68 22.47
CA TRP A 466 13.73 -5.83 23.90
C TRP A 466 12.43 -5.18 24.34
N ASP A 467 12.17 -3.97 23.89
CA ASP A 467 10.95 -3.22 24.23
C ASP A 467 9.68 -3.75 23.54
N SER A 468 9.83 -4.49 22.43
CA SER A 468 8.70 -5.12 21.73
C SER A 468 8.42 -6.55 22.17
N LEU A 469 9.45 -7.29 22.60
CA LEU A 469 9.34 -8.68 23.09
C LEU A 469 8.98 -8.74 24.56
N PHE A 470 9.40 -7.76 25.36
CA PHE A 470 9.17 -7.68 26.80
C PHE A 470 8.68 -6.28 27.17
N PRO A 471 7.37 -5.98 27.03
CA PRO A 471 6.84 -4.72 27.52
C PRO A 471 7.15 -4.54 29.00
N PRO A 472 7.49 -3.33 29.47
CA PRO A 472 7.77 -3.04 30.86
C PRO A 472 6.63 -3.56 31.76
N GLY A 473 6.92 -4.55 32.59
CA GLY A 473 5.94 -5.22 33.46
C GLY A 473 5.60 -6.67 33.13
N SER A 474 6.20 -7.28 32.09
CA SER A 474 5.94 -8.69 31.69
C SER A 474 7.04 -9.69 32.06
N ILE A 475 7.98 -9.34 32.94
CA ILE A 475 8.95 -10.32 33.47
C ILE A 475 8.26 -11.04 34.64
N PRO A 476 7.99 -12.36 34.52
CA PRO A 476 7.65 -13.15 35.70
C PRO A 476 8.89 -13.19 36.58
N GLY A 477 8.73 -12.83 37.88
CA GLY A 477 9.74 -12.95 38.93
C GLY A 477 10.14 -14.39 39.21
#